data_7565537808162c636b5a141ccba96c84
#
_entry.id   7565537808162c636b5a141ccba96c84
#
_cell.length_a   1.000
_cell.length_b   1.000
_cell.length_c   1.000
_cell.angle_alpha   90.00
_cell.angle_beta   90.00
_cell.angle_gamma   90.00
#
_symmetry.space_group_name_H-M   'P 1'
#
loop_
_entity.id
_entity.type
_entity.pdbx_description
1 polymer ?
#
loop_
_entity_poly.entity_id
_entity_poly.type
_entity_poly.pdbx_seq_one_letter_code
_entity_poly.pdbx_strand_id
1 'polypeptide(L)'
;MQQIFLRLKQYKNLIIVVLFSFFFNNAIASYIFIPMDEGQTDHLKAYGIAFWTLEKGSTCDWLLNYKGGSFALPYIKEFEKECLIRGVKYEVITDGQMAKITAEIAEPTANMDVMRLEKAPKIAVYSPKSKLPWDDAVTLVLTYAEIPYTLIYDEEVMRGDLGLYDWLHLHHEDFTGQYGKFYASYKYAEWYVNDVQNAENNAKKLGFDKVSELKSAVAQ
;
A
#
# COMPACT_ATOMS: atom_id res chain seq x y z
N MET A 1 -1.61 -71.76 17.83
CA MET A 1 -1.79 -71.13 16.50
C MET A 1 -2.75 -69.92 16.48
N GLN A 2 -3.90 -69.97 17.15
CA GLN A 2 -4.88 -68.84 17.18
C GLN A 2 -4.37 -67.55 17.82
N GLN A 3 -3.56 -67.56 18.88
CA GLN A 3 -3.02 -66.35 19.48
C GLN A 3 -2.00 -65.59 18.62
N ILE A 4 -1.26 -66.28 17.78
CA ILE A 4 -0.29 -65.68 16.86
C ILE A 4 -1.03 -64.93 15.73
N PHE A 5 -2.12 -65.51 15.23
CA PHE A 5 -2.97 -64.88 14.22
C PHE A 5 -3.66 -63.58 14.70
N LEU A 6 -4.12 -63.55 15.94
CA LEU A 6 -4.72 -62.35 16.56
C LEU A 6 -3.68 -61.23 16.74
N ARG A 7 -2.46 -61.53 17.16
CA ARG A 7 -1.39 -60.53 17.30
C ARG A 7 -0.97 -59.98 15.90
N LEU A 8 -0.82 -60.80 14.87
CA LEU A 8 -0.52 -60.34 13.52
C LEU A 8 -1.61 -59.44 12.95
N LYS A 9 -2.89 -59.72 13.23
CA LYS A 9 -4.01 -58.86 12.82
C LYS A 9 -4.00 -57.50 13.52
N GLN A 10 -3.60 -57.48 14.79
CA GLN A 10 -3.46 -56.25 15.58
C GLN A 10 -2.31 -55.36 15.07
N TYR A 11 -1.16 -55.92 14.73
CA TYR A 11 -0.04 -55.18 14.13
C TYR A 11 -0.34 -54.69 12.74
N LYS A 12 -1.10 -55.45 11.93
CA LYS A 12 -1.54 -55.00 10.60
C LYS A 12 -2.42 -53.79 10.64
N ASN A 13 -3.36 -53.71 11.61
CA ASN A 13 -4.23 -52.55 11.84
C ASN A 13 -3.43 -51.37 12.40
N LEU A 14 -2.46 -51.59 13.27
CA LEU A 14 -1.59 -50.54 13.80
C LEU A 14 -0.71 -49.93 12.71
N ILE A 15 -0.13 -50.74 11.82
CA ILE A 15 0.66 -50.29 10.68
C ILE A 15 -0.18 -49.50 9.69
N ILE A 16 -1.44 -49.91 9.45
CA ILE A 16 -2.37 -49.16 8.57
C ILE A 16 -2.70 -47.80 9.18
N VAL A 17 -2.94 -47.70 10.47
CA VAL A 17 -3.22 -46.42 11.16
C VAL A 17 -2.00 -45.51 11.15
N VAL A 18 -0.81 -46.02 11.35
CA VAL A 18 0.45 -45.26 11.27
C VAL A 18 0.74 -44.81 9.86
N LEU A 19 0.55 -45.66 8.85
CA LEU A 19 0.68 -45.25 7.45
C LEU A 19 -0.38 -44.21 7.05
N PHE A 20 -1.60 -44.30 7.55
CA PHE A 20 -2.69 -43.34 7.26
C PHE A 20 -2.43 -41.97 7.90
N SER A 21 -1.75 -41.91 9.06
CA SER A 21 -1.37 -40.63 9.70
C SER A 21 -0.25 -39.88 8.95
N PHE A 22 0.55 -40.56 8.13
CA PHE A 22 1.56 -39.91 7.28
C PHE A 22 1.00 -39.25 6.02
N PHE A 23 -0.25 -39.57 5.63
CA PHE A 23 -0.84 -39.00 4.42
C PHE A 23 -1.58 -37.66 4.65
N PHE A 24 -1.72 -37.18 5.88
CA PHE A 24 -2.48 -35.96 6.19
C PHE A 24 -1.63 -34.70 6.43
N ASN A 25 -0.32 -34.73 6.23
CA ASN A 25 0.50 -33.54 6.19
C ASN A 25 0.49 -32.87 4.82
N ASN A 26 -0.69 -32.60 4.24
CA ASN A 26 -0.80 -31.62 3.19
C ASN A 26 -0.64 -30.25 3.88
N ALA A 27 0.57 -29.70 3.86
CA ALA A 27 0.79 -28.30 4.20
C ALA A 27 0.06 -27.46 3.15
N ILE A 28 -1.14 -27.01 3.48
CA ILE A 28 -1.93 -26.15 2.61
C ILE A 28 -1.24 -24.78 2.62
N ALA A 29 -1.02 -24.23 1.45
CA ALA A 29 -0.56 -22.86 1.28
C ALA A 29 -1.59 -21.92 1.91
N SER A 30 -1.18 -21.09 2.87
CA SER A 30 -2.09 -20.23 3.62
C SER A 30 -1.81 -18.74 3.42
N TYR A 31 -0.56 -18.42 2.99
CA TYR A 31 -0.13 -17.04 2.81
C TYR A 31 0.70 -16.87 1.53
N ILE A 32 0.61 -15.67 0.97
CA ILE A 32 1.56 -15.11 0.02
C ILE A 32 2.46 -14.18 0.83
N PHE A 33 3.73 -14.55 0.94
CA PHE A 33 4.75 -13.75 1.61
C PHE A 33 5.52 -12.94 0.54
N ILE A 34 5.57 -11.63 0.70
CA ILE A 34 6.26 -10.69 -0.20
C ILE A 34 7.45 -10.10 0.56
N PRO A 35 8.68 -10.61 0.36
CA PRO A 35 9.87 -10.04 0.97
C PRO A 35 10.15 -8.64 0.41
N MET A 36 10.67 -7.75 1.26
CA MET A 36 11.03 -6.38 0.90
C MET A 36 12.53 -6.11 1.07
N ASP A 37 13.31 -7.19 1.15
CA ASP A 37 14.78 -7.12 1.16
C ASP A 37 15.35 -6.85 -0.24
N GLU A 38 16.67 -6.81 -0.37
CA GLU A 38 17.38 -6.57 -1.63
C GLU A 38 17.05 -7.60 -2.74
N GLY A 39 16.46 -8.74 -2.37
CA GLY A 39 16.00 -9.74 -3.31
C GLY A 39 14.67 -9.40 -4.00
N GLN A 40 13.97 -8.34 -3.57
CA GLN A 40 12.72 -7.92 -4.22
C GLN A 40 13.01 -7.28 -5.59
N THR A 41 12.29 -7.73 -6.61
CA THR A 41 12.43 -7.21 -7.97
C THR A 41 11.83 -5.83 -8.15
N ASP A 42 10.71 -5.54 -7.48
CA ASP A 42 10.02 -4.24 -7.54
C ASP A 42 9.31 -3.92 -6.22
N HIS A 43 9.98 -3.13 -5.38
CA HIS A 43 9.45 -2.72 -4.09
C HIS A 43 8.19 -1.85 -4.21
N LEU A 44 8.13 -0.93 -5.18
CA LEU A 44 6.98 -0.04 -5.34
C LEU A 44 5.74 -0.80 -5.77
N LYS A 45 5.88 -1.75 -6.70
CA LYS A 45 4.77 -2.64 -7.07
C LYS A 45 4.34 -3.55 -5.92
N ALA A 46 5.27 -3.96 -5.05
CA ALA A 46 4.92 -4.73 -3.85
C ALA A 46 4.01 -3.94 -2.89
N TYR A 47 4.29 -2.65 -2.66
CA TYR A 47 3.35 -1.76 -1.95
C TYR A 47 2.01 -1.65 -2.66
N GLY A 48 2.01 -1.57 -3.99
CA GLY A 48 0.79 -1.56 -4.80
C GLY A 48 -0.04 -2.83 -4.64
N ILE A 49 0.60 -4.01 -4.55
CA ILE A 49 -0.08 -5.29 -4.26
C ILE A 49 -0.72 -5.27 -2.87
N ALA A 50 0.01 -4.82 -1.85
CA ALA A 50 -0.53 -4.72 -0.48
C ALA A 50 -1.75 -3.80 -0.46
N PHE A 51 -1.68 -2.63 -1.08
CA PHE A 51 -2.79 -1.69 -1.19
C PHE A 51 -3.99 -2.31 -1.92
N TRP A 52 -3.77 -2.90 -3.08
CA TRP A 52 -4.81 -3.54 -3.88
C TRP A 52 -5.49 -4.70 -3.14
N THR A 53 -4.74 -5.48 -2.34
CA THR A 53 -5.31 -6.51 -1.46
C THR A 53 -6.33 -5.93 -0.50
N LEU A 54 -6.04 -4.77 0.10
CA LEU A 54 -6.96 -4.05 0.99
C LEU A 54 -8.20 -3.52 0.23
N GLU A 55 -8.04 -3.02 -1.00
CA GLU A 55 -9.16 -2.60 -1.85
C GLU A 55 -10.12 -3.76 -2.18
N LYS A 56 -9.57 -4.98 -2.28
CA LYS A 56 -10.39 -6.21 -2.45
C LYS A 56 -11.10 -6.66 -1.17
N GLY A 57 -10.97 -5.91 -0.09
CA GLY A 57 -11.60 -6.22 1.20
C GLY A 57 -10.90 -7.34 1.98
N SER A 58 -9.66 -7.69 1.61
CA SER A 58 -8.84 -8.62 2.36
C SER A 58 -7.91 -7.87 3.31
N THR A 59 -7.39 -8.55 4.32
CA THR A 59 -6.38 -7.99 5.23
C THR A 59 -4.98 -8.28 4.72
N CYS A 60 -4.00 -7.48 5.18
CA CYS A 60 -2.59 -7.66 4.89
C CYS A 60 -1.80 -7.46 6.18
N ASP A 61 -0.93 -8.39 6.56
CA ASP A 61 -0.01 -8.20 7.67
C ASP A 61 1.28 -7.56 7.17
N TRP A 62 1.62 -6.39 7.69
CA TRP A 62 2.88 -5.71 7.45
C TRP A 62 3.86 -6.11 8.55
N LEU A 63 4.93 -6.81 8.17
CA LEU A 63 5.96 -7.34 9.05
C LEU A 63 7.09 -6.31 9.16
N LEU A 64 6.93 -5.37 10.08
CA LEU A 64 7.84 -4.24 10.27
C LEU A 64 9.27 -4.72 10.56
N ASN A 65 10.22 -4.21 9.81
CA ASN A 65 11.65 -4.53 9.87
C ASN A 65 12.02 -6.00 9.59
N TYR A 66 11.04 -6.89 9.36
CA TYR A 66 11.34 -8.26 8.93
C TYR A 66 11.62 -8.28 7.43
N LYS A 67 12.83 -8.69 7.03
CA LYS A 67 13.29 -8.69 5.62
C LYS A 67 12.92 -7.40 4.87
N GLY A 68 13.24 -6.24 5.46
CA GLY A 68 12.98 -4.94 4.84
C GLY A 68 11.57 -4.38 5.01
N GLY A 69 10.72 -4.99 5.85
CA GLY A 69 9.33 -4.59 6.05
C GLY A 69 8.36 -5.32 5.13
N SER A 70 8.44 -6.64 5.12
CA SER A 70 7.70 -7.56 4.25
C SER A 70 6.19 -7.53 4.45
N PHE A 71 5.46 -8.06 3.48
CA PHE A 71 4.00 -8.25 3.58
C PHE A 71 3.62 -9.72 3.58
N ALA A 72 2.56 -10.07 4.33
CA ALA A 72 1.94 -11.38 4.30
C ALA A 72 0.44 -11.22 3.99
N LEU A 73 -0.01 -11.82 2.90
CA LEU A 73 -1.39 -11.78 2.41
C LEU A 73 -2.01 -13.17 2.56
N PRO A 74 -3.32 -13.30 2.75
CA PRO A 74 -4.00 -14.58 2.62
C PRO A 74 -3.73 -15.20 1.23
N TYR A 75 -3.51 -16.51 1.18
CA TYR A 75 -3.35 -17.18 -0.11
C TYR A 75 -4.68 -17.21 -0.86
N ILE A 76 -4.80 -16.34 -1.83
CA ILE A 76 -5.88 -16.31 -2.82
C ILE A 76 -5.23 -16.32 -4.20
N LYS A 77 -5.68 -17.22 -5.07
CA LYS A 77 -5.07 -17.39 -6.40
C LYS A 77 -5.07 -16.11 -7.25
N GLU A 78 -6.03 -15.23 -7.04
CA GLU A 78 -6.09 -13.93 -7.69
C GLU A 78 -4.91 -13.04 -7.24
N PHE A 79 -4.56 -13.05 -5.94
CA PHE A 79 -3.44 -12.28 -5.40
C PHE A 79 -2.10 -12.81 -5.89
N GLU A 80 -1.94 -14.13 -5.93
CA GLU A 80 -0.76 -14.77 -6.53
C GLU A 80 -0.58 -14.36 -8.00
N LYS A 81 -1.65 -14.42 -8.78
CA LYS A 81 -1.65 -14.02 -10.18
C LYS A 81 -1.25 -12.55 -10.35
N GLU A 82 -1.73 -11.67 -9.49
CA GLU A 82 -1.40 -10.24 -9.53
C GLU A 82 0.06 -9.97 -9.21
N CYS A 83 0.66 -10.70 -8.27
CA CYS A 83 2.10 -10.65 -8.02
C CYS A 83 2.89 -10.99 -9.30
N LEU A 84 2.49 -12.03 -10.03
CA LEU A 84 3.13 -12.43 -11.30
C LEU A 84 2.96 -11.35 -12.37
N ILE A 85 1.76 -10.77 -12.52
CA ILE A 85 1.47 -9.72 -13.52
C ILE A 85 2.33 -8.49 -13.29
N ARG A 86 2.47 -8.06 -12.02
CA ARG A 86 3.25 -6.86 -11.66
C ARG A 86 4.75 -7.14 -11.50
N GLY A 87 5.20 -8.38 -11.67
CA GLY A 87 6.60 -8.76 -11.53
C GLY A 87 7.14 -8.69 -10.10
N VAL A 88 6.26 -8.81 -9.11
CA VAL A 88 6.61 -8.80 -7.68
C VAL A 88 7.06 -10.18 -7.25
N LYS A 89 8.23 -10.27 -6.64
CA LYS A 89 8.73 -11.50 -6.04
C LYS A 89 7.91 -11.87 -4.80
N TYR A 90 7.48 -13.13 -4.72
CA TYR A 90 6.72 -13.65 -3.59
C TYR A 90 7.07 -15.11 -3.31
N GLU A 91 6.70 -15.58 -2.15
CA GLU A 91 6.78 -16.97 -1.72
C GLU A 91 5.41 -17.42 -1.21
N VAL A 92 5.01 -18.64 -1.56
CA VAL A 92 3.80 -19.24 -1.00
C VAL A 92 4.21 -20.03 0.23
N ILE A 93 3.68 -19.67 1.39
CA ILE A 93 4.06 -20.24 2.67
C ILE A 93 2.86 -20.85 3.41
N THR A 94 3.15 -21.78 4.30
CA THR A 94 2.16 -22.47 5.14
C THR A 94 1.94 -21.72 6.45
N ASP A 95 0.86 -22.07 7.18
CA ASP A 95 0.61 -21.57 8.56
C ASP A 95 1.80 -21.82 9.49
N GLY A 96 2.42 -23.00 9.38
CA GLY A 96 3.59 -23.34 10.21
C GLY A 96 4.83 -22.47 9.91
N GLN A 97 5.01 -22.07 8.65
CA GLN A 97 6.08 -21.15 8.28
C GLN A 97 5.77 -19.73 8.75
N MET A 98 4.52 -19.27 8.58
CA MET A 98 4.07 -17.97 9.10
C MET A 98 4.20 -17.89 10.62
N ALA A 99 3.83 -18.95 11.36
CA ALA A 99 3.99 -19.01 12.80
C ALA A 99 5.47 -18.89 13.25
N LYS A 100 6.41 -19.47 12.50
CA LYS A 100 7.86 -19.30 12.76
C LYS A 100 8.31 -17.86 12.55
N ILE A 101 7.87 -17.22 11.45
CA ILE A 101 8.16 -15.81 11.17
C ILE A 101 7.61 -14.92 12.29
N THR A 102 6.37 -15.13 12.71
CA THR A 102 5.75 -14.37 13.80
C THR A 102 6.47 -14.56 15.13
N ALA A 103 6.94 -15.78 15.42
CA ALA A 103 7.72 -16.06 16.64
C ALA A 103 9.09 -15.36 16.60
N GLU A 104 9.76 -15.30 15.45
CA GLU A 104 11.02 -14.58 15.26
C GLU A 104 10.82 -13.07 15.46
N ILE A 105 9.74 -12.51 14.91
CA ILE A 105 9.38 -11.08 15.07
C ILE A 105 9.09 -10.74 16.53
N ALA A 106 8.44 -11.66 17.27
CA ALA A 106 8.05 -11.45 18.66
C ALA A 106 9.22 -11.49 19.67
N GLU A 107 10.44 -11.80 19.23
CA GLU A 107 11.62 -11.78 20.10
C GLU A 107 11.89 -10.37 20.62
N PRO A 108 12.03 -10.15 21.95
CA PRO A 108 12.11 -8.80 22.54
C PRO A 108 13.26 -7.92 22.03
N THR A 109 14.30 -8.54 21.48
CA THR A 109 15.49 -7.84 20.97
C THR A 109 15.45 -7.60 19.44
N ALA A 110 14.41 -8.09 18.77
CA ALA A 110 14.36 -8.10 17.30
C ALA A 110 14.08 -6.72 16.69
N ASN A 111 13.52 -5.77 17.45
CA ASN A 111 13.05 -4.47 16.94
C ASN A 111 12.16 -4.61 15.70
N MET A 112 11.28 -5.59 15.74
CA MET A 112 10.31 -5.93 14.68
C MET A 112 8.90 -5.97 15.27
N ASP A 113 7.87 -5.83 14.43
CA ASP A 113 6.47 -5.93 14.85
C ASP A 113 5.59 -6.41 13.70
N VAL A 114 4.38 -6.85 14.01
CA VAL A 114 3.36 -7.22 13.03
C VAL A 114 2.22 -6.21 13.10
N MET A 115 2.05 -5.42 12.04
CA MET A 115 0.95 -4.48 11.91
C MET A 115 -0.09 -5.04 10.95
N ARG A 116 -1.29 -5.33 11.45
CA ARG A 116 -2.41 -5.73 10.59
C ARG A 116 -3.02 -4.53 9.91
N LEU A 117 -3.00 -4.55 8.58
CA LEU A 117 -3.67 -3.57 7.72
C LEU A 117 -5.04 -4.13 7.32
N GLU A 118 -6.10 -3.32 7.48
CA GLU A 118 -7.48 -3.79 7.32
C GLU A 118 -8.24 -3.04 6.23
N LYS A 119 -7.78 -1.84 5.84
CA LYS A 119 -8.48 -0.98 4.88
C LYS A 119 -7.50 -0.18 4.04
N ALA A 120 -7.76 -0.12 2.73
CA ALA A 120 -7.07 0.81 1.84
C ALA A 120 -7.51 2.24 2.15
N PRO A 121 -6.58 3.18 2.41
CA PRO A 121 -6.92 4.58 2.62
C PRO A 121 -7.39 5.23 1.31
N LYS A 122 -8.35 6.15 1.41
CA LYS A 122 -8.69 7.07 0.32
C LYS A 122 -7.68 8.21 0.32
N ILE A 123 -6.91 8.31 -0.76
CA ILE A 123 -5.80 9.28 -0.88
C ILE A 123 -6.24 10.47 -1.70
N ALA A 124 -6.08 11.66 -1.14
CA ALA A 124 -6.15 12.93 -1.87
C ALA A 124 -4.76 13.52 -2.08
N VAL A 125 -4.55 14.11 -3.24
CA VAL A 125 -3.36 14.90 -3.54
C VAL A 125 -3.80 16.33 -3.84
N TYR A 126 -3.36 17.28 -3.03
CA TYR A 126 -3.62 18.70 -3.28
C TYR A 126 -2.64 19.21 -4.33
N SER A 127 -3.14 19.42 -5.54
CA SER A 127 -2.35 19.88 -6.69
C SER A 127 -3.27 20.52 -7.73
N PRO A 128 -2.81 21.55 -8.48
CA PRO A 128 -3.53 22.05 -9.63
C PRO A 128 -3.86 20.92 -10.62
N LYS A 129 -5.10 20.89 -11.12
CA LYS A 129 -5.57 19.83 -12.04
C LYS A 129 -4.86 19.85 -13.39
N SER A 130 -4.16 20.92 -13.72
CA SER A 130 -3.33 21.06 -14.92
C SER A 130 -1.95 20.43 -14.80
N LYS A 131 -1.52 20.04 -13.61
CA LYS A 131 -0.22 19.40 -13.37
C LYS A 131 -0.25 17.92 -13.75
N LEU A 132 0.88 17.44 -14.23
CA LEU A 132 1.03 16.05 -14.65
C LEU A 132 1.47 15.19 -13.45
N PRO A 133 1.11 13.89 -13.39
CA PRO A 133 1.43 13.02 -12.28
C PRO A 133 2.93 12.94 -11.96
N TRP A 134 3.80 13.16 -12.93
CA TRP A 134 5.26 13.09 -12.76
C TRP A 134 5.91 14.41 -12.32
N ASP A 135 5.14 15.46 -12.10
CA ASP A 135 5.66 16.72 -11.55
C ASP A 135 6.04 16.59 -10.06
N ASP A 136 5.55 15.57 -9.38
CA ASP A 136 5.81 15.29 -7.97
C ASP A 136 6.21 13.81 -7.77
N ALA A 137 7.22 13.57 -6.95
CA ALA A 137 7.74 12.23 -6.72
C ALA A 137 6.71 11.30 -6.07
N VAL A 138 5.83 11.81 -5.20
CA VAL A 138 4.81 10.99 -4.53
C VAL A 138 3.71 10.58 -5.52
N THR A 139 3.21 11.50 -6.34
CA THR A 139 2.23 11.16 -7.38
C THR A 139 2.80 10.23 -8.43
N LEU A 140 4.08 10.40 -8.79
CA LEU A 140 4.79 9.48 -9.67
C LEU A 140 4.84 8.07 -9.07
N VAL A 141 5.23 7.96 -7.79
CA VAL A 141 5.30 6.67 -7.08
C VAL A 141 3.92 6.01 -6.95
N LEU A 142 2.88 6.76 -6.56
CA LEU A 142 1.51 6.25 -6.47
C LEU A 142 1.02 5.73 -7.84
N THR A 143 1.28 6.50 -8.91
CA THR A 143 0.92 6.10 -10.27
C THR A 143 1.68 4.84 -10.70
N TYR A 144 2.99 4.78 -10.46
CA TYR A 144 3.81 3.61 -10.79
C TYR A 144 3.38 2.36 -10.01
N ALA A 145 3.13 2.50 -8.71
CA ALA A 145 2.67 1.43 -7.83
C ALA A 145 1.20 1.02 -8.11
N GLU A 146 0.49 1.74 -8.99
CA GLU A 146 -0.93 1.54 -9.28
C GLU A 146 -1.81 1.71 -8.03
N ILE A 147 -1.45 2.67 -7.17
CA ILE A 147 -2.23 3.08 -6.00
C ILE A 147 -3.11 4.26 -6.41
N PRO A 148 -4.44 4.13 -6.35
CA PRO A 148 -5.34 5.20 -6.76
C PRO A 148 -5.29 6.39 -5.81
N TYR A 149 -5.37 7.59 -6.37
CA TYR A 149 -5.50 8.84 -5.63
C TYR A 149 -6.41 9.82 -6.38
N THR A 150 -6.94 10.79 -5.67
CA THR A 150 -7.79 11.84 -6.24
C THR A 150 -7.05 13.18 -6.18
N LEU A 151 -6.95 13.86 -7.34
CA LEU A 151 -6.48 15.24 -7.34
C LEU A 151 -7.58 16.15 -6.81
N ILE A 152 -7.26 16.93 -5.78
CA ILE A 152 -8.09 18.00 -5.24
C ILE A 152 -7.32 19.31 -5.28
N TYR A 153 -8.03 20.43 -5.34
CA TYR A 153 -7.43 21.74 -5.29
C TYR A 153 -8.31 22.70 -4.49
N ASP A 154 -8.11 24.00 -4.63
CA ASP A 154 -8.80 25.03 -3.87
C ASP A 154 -10.32 24.84 -3.83
N GLU A 155 -10.93 24.48 -4.97
CA GLU A 155 -12.37 24.31 -5.08
C GLU A 155 -12.92 23.18 -4.21
N GLU A 156 -12.26 22.03 -4.18
CA GLU A 156 -12.66 20.87 -3.37
C GLU A 156 -12.45 21.16 -1.88
N VAL A 157 -11.34 21.83 -1.52
CA VAL A 157 -11.07 22.23 -0.13
C VAL A 157 -12.12 23.21 0.37
N MET A 158 -12.42 24.26 -0.41
CA MET A 158 -13.44 25.25 -0.05
C MET A 158 -14.84 24.67 0.03
N ARG A 159 -15.12 23.58 -0.69
CA ARG A 159 -16.39 22.85 -0.60
C ARG A 159 -16.47 21.92 0.63
N GLY A 160 -15.35 21.69 1.31
CA GLY A 160 -15.28 20.83 2.51
C GLY A 160 -15.05 19.35 2.21
N ASP A 161 -14.54 19.01 1.01
CA ASP A 161 -14.38 17.62 0.59
C ASP A 161 -13.22 16.88 1.31
N LEU A 162 -12.37 17.56 2.07
CA LEU A 162 -11.25 16.93 2.80
C LEU A 162 -11.69 15.78 3.70
N GLY A 163 -12.85 15.87 4.31
CA GLY A 163 -13.41 14.81 5.16
C GLY A 163 -13.78 13.52 4.43
N LEU A 164 -13.72 13.47 3.09
CA LEU A 164 -13.97 12.29 2.29
C LEU A 164 -12.73 11.38 2.16
N TYR A 165 -11.56 11.83 2.59
CA TYR A 165 -10.27 11.17 2.42
C TYR A 165 -9.65 10.80 3.75
N ASP A 166 -8.86 9.73 3.75
CA ASP A 166 -8.14 9.22 4.92
C ASP A 166 -6.70 9.77 4.97
N TRP A 167 -6.13 10.17 3.83
CA TRP A 167 -4.79 10.73 3.69
C TRP A 167 -4.78 11.87 2.68
N LEU A 168 -4.17 12.99 3.09
CA LEU A 168 -3.89 14.14 2.23
C LEU A 168 -2.38 14.26 1.99
N HIS A 169 -1.97 14.20 0.73
CA HIS A 169 -0.64 14.59 0.30
C HIS A 169 -0.67 16.02 -0.25
N LEU A 170 0.19 16.88 0.30
CA LEU A 170 0.41 18.22 -0.22
C LEU A 170 1.52 18.16 -1.27
N HIS A 171 1.14 18.35 -2.53
CA HIS A 171 2.09 18.53 -3.62
C HIS A 171 3.01 19.73 -3.29
N HIS A 172 4.18 19.81 -3.91
CA HIS A 172 5.15 20.90 -3.70
C HIS A 172 4.62 22.30 -4.07
N GLU A 173 3.40 22.42 -4.53
CA GLU A 173 2.73 23.70 -4.78
C GLU A 173 2.65 24.53 -3.49
N ASP A 174 3.07 25.79 -3.57
CA ASP A 174 3.10 26.71 -2.44
C ASP A 174 1.71 27.25 -2.12
N PHE A 175 1.02 26.62 -1.17
CA PHE A 175 -0.22 27.15 -0.59
C PHE A 175 0.00 28.15 0.55
N THR A 176 1.28 28.38 0.94
CA THR A 176 1.63 29.31 2.02
C THR A 176 1.81 30.75 1.54
N GLY A 177 1.72 31.00 0.23
CA GLY A 177 1.85 32.32 -0.36
C GLY A 177 3.29 32.82 -0.49
N GLN A 178 4.27 31.92 -0.42
CA GLN A 178 5.69 32.27 -0.64
C GLN A 178 6.10 32.38 -2.11
N TYR A 179 5.18 32.16 -3.01
CA TYR A 179 5.35 32.23 -4.47
C TYR A 179 6.17 33.42 -4.96
N GLY A 180 5.97 34.58 -4.35
CA GLY A 180 6.64 35.81 -4.77
C GLY A 180 8.16 35.80 -4.67
N LYS A 181 8.75 34.98 -3.80
CA LYS A 181 10.21 34.93 -3.63
C LYS A 181 10.90 34.12 -4.71
N PHE A 182 10.30 33.01 -5.11
CA PHE A 182 10.88 32.08 -6.08
C PHE A 182 10.70 32.60 -7.52
N TYR A 183 9.57 33.21 -7.82
CA TYR A 183 9.19 33.56 -9.18
C TYR A 183 9.58 34.96 -9.64
N ALA A 184 10.23 35.76 -8.81
CA ALA A 184 10.69 37.11 -9.19
C ALA A 184 11.54 37.13 -10.49
N SER A 185 12.32 36.07 -10.73
CA SER A 185 13.15 35.90 -11.93
C SER A 185 12.33 35.51 -13.17
N TYR A 186 11.10 35.00 -13.01
CA TYR A 186 10.26 34.46 -14.08
C TYR A 186 9.05 35.32 -14.42
N LYS A 187 8.93 36.50 -13.81
CA LYS A 187 7.75 37.38 -13.91
C LYS A 187 7.31 37.76 -15.32
N TYR A 188 8.19 37.58 -16.31
CA TYR A 188 7.92 37.81 -17.73
C TYR A 188 7.84 36.52 -18.57
N ALA A 189 8.04 35.36 -17.95
CA ALA A 189 7.90 34.08 -18.66
C ALA A 189 6.42 33.79 -18.92
N GLU A 190 6.10 33.37 -20.14
CA GLU A 190 4.73 33.16 -20.60
C GLU A 190 3.99 32.15 -19.67
N TRP A 191 4.63 31.06 -19.30
CA TRP A 191 4.05 30.07 -18.40
C TRP A 191 3.70 30.67 -17.04
N TYR A 192 4.54 31.54 -16.49
CA TYR A 192 4.28 32.18 -15.21
C TYR A 192 3.13 33.18 -15.28
N VAL A 193 3.09 34.01 -16.34
CA VAL A 193 2.00 34.95 -16.56
C VAL A 193 0.67 34.21 -16.68
N ASN A 194 0.64 33.09 -17.38
CA ASN A 194 -0.54 32.24 -17.52
C ASN A 194 -0.96 31.62 -16.18
N ASP A 195 -0.01 31.15 -15.36
CA ASP A 195 -0.31 30.58 -14.04
C ASP A 195 -0.87 31.64 -13.07
N VAL A 196 -0.31 32.85 -13.07
CA VAL A 196 -0.85 33.97 -12.28
C VAL A 196 -2.28 34.31 -12.70
N GLN A 197 -2.52 34.41 -14.02
CA GLN A 197 -3.85 34.71 -14.53
C GLN A 197 -4.88 33.62 -14.17
N ASN A 198 -4.46 32.35 -14.26
CA ASN A 198 -5.30 31.22 -13.85
C ASN A 198 -5.62 31.25 -12.35
N ALA A 199 -4.62 31.57 -11.52
CA ALA A 199 -4.81 31.67 -10.08
C ALA A 199 -5.77 32.84 -9.72
N GLU A 200 -5.65 34.01 -10.38
CA GLU A 200 -6.56 35.14 -10.20
C GLU A 200 -7.99 34.82 -10.64
N ASN A 201 -8.13 34.13 -11.77
CA ASN A 201 -9.44 33.70 -12.27
C ASN A 201 -10.09 32.70 -11.32
N ASN A 202 -9.31 31.78 -10.78
CA ASN A 202 -9.79 30.81 -9.79
C ASN A 202 -10.24 31.51 -8.47
N ALA A 203 -9.44 32.46 -7.98
CA ALA A 203 -9.81 33.23 -6.78
C ALA A 203 -11.15 33.95 -6.98
N LYS A 204 -11.32 34.68 -8.10
CA LYS A 204 -12.56 35.36 -8.46
C LYS A 204 -13.76 34.42 -8.58
N LYS A 205 -13.56 33.25 -9.21
CA LYS A 205 -14.58 32.21 -9.32
C LYS A 205 -15.08 31.72 -7.96
N LEU A 206 -14.17 31.65 -6.98
CA LEU A 206 -14.46 31.20 -5.61
C LEU A 206 -14.88 32.36 -4.68
N GLY A 207 -15.05 33.59 -5.19
CA GLY A 207 -15.55 34.75 -4.46
C GLY A 207 -14.50 35.54 -3.71
N PHE A 208 -13.22 35.41 -4.06
CA PHE A 208 -12.10 36.14 -3.44
C PHE A 208 -11.56 37.21 -4.42
N ASP A 209 -11.23 38.39 -3.89
CA ASP A 209 -10.64 39.47 -4.69
C ASP A 209 -9.17 39.22 -4.99
N LYS A 210 -8.46 38.49 -4.11
CA LYS A 210 -7.03 38.21 -4.24
C LYS A 210 -6.72 36.72 -4.05
N VAL A 211 -5.71 36.25 -4.78
CA VAL A 211 -5.18 34.88 -4.64
C VAL A 211 -4.73 34.61 -3.20
N SER A 212 -4.09 35.58 -2.52
CA SER A 212 -3.64 35.43 -1.14
C SER A 212 -4.78 35.22 -0.15
N GLU A 213 -5.94 35.83 -0.39
CA GLU A 213 -7.13 35.64 0.45
C GLU A 213 -7.69 34.22 0.31
N LEU A 214 -7.81 33.75 -0.95
CA LEU A 214 -8.20 32.36 -1.22
C LEU A 214 -7.23 31.39 -0.55
N LYS A 215 -5.90 31.56 -0.75
CA LYS A 215 -4.91 30.63 -0.16
C LYS A 215 -4.92 30.66 1.36
N SER A 216 -5.18 31.79 1.99
CA SER A 216 -5.37 31.86 3.44
C SER A 216 -6.62 31.12 3.91
N ALA A 217 -7.70 31.15 3.14
CA ALA A 217 -8.92 30.40 3.47
C ALA A 217 -8.74 28.89 3.28
N VAL A 218 -8.04 28.48 2.23
CA VAL A 218 -7.72 27.06 1.97
C VAL A 218 -6.81 26.46 3.05
N ALA A 219 -5.93 27.27 3.67
CA ALA A 219 -4.99 26.82 4.70
C ALA A 219 -5.60 26.74 6.12
N GLN A 220 -6.82 27.19 6.34
CA GLN A 220 -7.57 27.13 7.62
C GLN A 220 -8.36 25.84 7.77
#